data_ded7463f993aedb2a8681337cf9b1a08
#
_entry.id   ded7463f993aedb2a8681337cf9b1a08
#
_cell.length_a   1.000
_cell.length_b   1.000
_cell.length_c   1.000
_cell.angle_alpha   90.00
_cell.angle_beta   90.00
_cell.angle_gamma   90.00
#
_symmetry.space_group_name_H-M   'P 1'
#
loop_
_entity.id
_entity.type
_entity.pdbx_description
1 polymer ?
#
loop_
_entity_poly.entity_id
_entity_poly.type
_entity_poly.pdbx_seq_one_letter_code
_entity_poly.pdbx_strand_id
1 'polypeptide(L)'
;MSNRKYSKSKKAQAAEREVESKRTIPDLFKENRKLFTVIAAIIIAVILVSVSLEFNIFKDNATNSVSIPNPFPWGSFVKISDNNFGNQIHFYWISWYGCPIGAANSWGLYLAVQEHIPSISSDITLHTSDPTDSAPGEPGMLFNGDVSNGNYYFSAYYMYNQYHNATTAGTPISGNQLVSVGLQEVNSTEPSFISSMIYTIQTQTPSQTSSTGAPIAPIGASGYHLVTTLIITGPNGAYYMQGPAFNLADLTTDPSVASNYLNSPAYESYVLSPNSVYSNMKNIGVITDYMGEINTIVGDVS
;
A
#
# COMPACT_ATOMS: atom_id res chain seq x y z
N MET A 1 -61.94 -24.99 -39.03
CA MET A 1 -61.80 -24.99 -37.58
C MET A 1 -60.29 -24.90 -37.10
N SER A 2 -59.32 -24.63 -37.98
CA SER A 2 -57.84 -24.64 -37.63
C SER A 2 -57.31 -23.34 -37.08
N ASN A 3 -57.86 -22.17 -37.40
CA ASN A 3 -57.24 -20.87 -37.08
C ASN A 3 -57.34 -20.42 -35.59
N ARG A 4 -58.26 -21.00 -34.80
CA ARG A 4 -58.42 -20.60 -33.38
C ARG A 4 -57.45 -21.20 -32.41
N LYS A 5 -56.82 -22.35 -32.73
CA LYS A 5 -55.77 -22.96 -31.90
C LYS A 5 -54.41 -22.25 -32.06
N TYR A 6 -54.10 -21.77 -33.27
CA TYR A 6 -52.82 -21.09 -33.54
C TYR A 6 -52.75 -19.69 -32.88
N SER A 7 -53.86 -19.00 -32.79
CA SER A 7 -53.95 -17.67 -32.14
C SER A 7 -53.77 -17.73 -30.61
N LYS A 8 -54.23 -18.80 -29.95
CA LYS A 8 -54.06 -19.00 -28.51
C LYS A 8 -52.62 -19.31 -28.12
N SER A 9 -51.88 -20.06 -28.95
CA SER A 9 -50.48 -20.38 -28.70
C SER A 9 -49.58 -19.14 -28.80
N LYS A 10 -49.78 -18.29 -29.80
CA LYS A 10 -48.97 -17.04 -29.93
C LYS A 10 -49.23 -16.03 -28.81
N LYS A 11 -50.48 -15.91 -28.32
CA LYS A 11 -50.79 -15.04 -27.17
C LYS A 11 -50.18 -15.56 -25.87
N ALA A 12 -50.14 -16.86 -25.65
CA ALA A 12 -49.52 -17.45 -24.47
C ALA A 12 -47.98 -17.23 -24.50
N GLN A 13 -47.31 -17.44 -25.63
CA GLN A 13 -45.90 -17.19 -25.79
C GLN A 13 -45.53 -15.69 -25.68
N ALA A 14 -46.38 -14.78 -26.16
CA ALA A 14 -46.13 -13.35 -26.00
C ALA A 14 -46.30 -12.90 -24.54
N ALA A 15 -47.28 -13.45 -23.80
CA ALA A 15 -47.44 -13.19 -22.36
C ALA A 15 -46.28 -13.74 -21.52
N GLU A 16 -45.77 -14.92 -21.85
CA GLU A 16 -44.58 -15.49 -21.21
C GLU A 16 -43.32 -14.63 -21.40
N ARG A 17 -43.08 -14.15 -22.62
CA ARG A 17 -41.95 -13.22 -22.91
C ARG A 17 -42.11 -11.87 -22.22
N GLU A 18 -43.33 -11.35 -22.06
CA GLU A 18 -43.58 -10.08 -21.37
C GLU A 18 -43.37 -10.21 -19.85
N VAL A 19 -43.67 -11.37 -19.26
CA VAL A 19 -43.36 -11.66 -17.85
C VAL A 19 -41.87 -11.82 -17.62
N GLU A 20 -41.15 -12.48 -18.53
CA GLU A 20 -39.71 -12.67 -18.44
C GLU A 20 -38.94 -11.34 -18.58
N SER A 21 -39.46 -10.42 -19.43
CA SER A 21 -38.81 -9.09 -19.61
C SER A 21 -39.04 -8.13 -18.43
N LYS A 22 -39.97 -8.42 -17.53
CA LYS A 22 -40.28 -7.59 -16.34
C LYS A 22 -39.60 -8.12 -15.06
N ARG A 23 -38.88 -9.27 -15.13
CA ARG A 23 -38.17 -9.79 -13.97
C ARG A 23 -36.99 -8.88 -13.64
N THR A 24 -37.01 -8.29 -12.46
CA THR A 24 -35.91 -7.47 -11.95
C THR A 24 -34.86 -8.35 -11.33
N ILE A 25 -33.60 -7.85 -11.27
CA ILE A 25 -32.48 -8.55 -10.59
C ILE A 25 -32.86 -9.00 -9.16
N PRO A 26 -33.60 -8.19 -8.34
CA PRO A 26 -34.08 -8.61 -7.02
C PRO A 26 -35.00 -9.81 -7.03
N ASP A 27 -35.84 -9.98 -8.07
CA ASP A 27 -36.77 -11.11 -8.17
C ASP A 27 -36.03 -12.42 -8.46
N LEU A 28 -34.99 -12.36 -9.32
CA LEU A 28 -34.11 -13.50 -9.58
C LEU A 28 -33.36 -13.94 -8.32
N PHE A 29 -32.94 -12.99 -7.48
CA PHE A 29 -32.30 -13.28 -6.20
C PHE A 29 -33.23 -13.97 -5.20
N LYS A 30 -34.52 -13.54 -5.12
CA LYS A 30 -35.50 -14.16 -4.24
C LYS A 30 -35.81 -15.61 -4.64
N GLU A 31 -36.01 -15.85 -5.92
CA GLU A 31 -36.38 -17.16 -6.46
C GLU A 31 -35.22 -18.18 -6.33
N ASN A 32 -33.97 -17.70 -6.46
CA ASN A 32 -32.79 -18.54 -6.46
C ASN A 32 -31.88 -18.34 -5.23
N ARG A 33 -32.43 -17.86 -4.11
CA ARG A 33 -31.63 -17.51 -2.91
C ARG A 33 -30.65 -18.61 -2.46
N LYS A 34 -31.10 -19.87 -2.48
CA LYS A 34 -30.24 -21.02 -2.11
C LYS A 34 -29.08 -21.21 -3.10
N LEU A 35 -29.36 -21.04 -4.40
CA LEU A 35 -28.36 -21.17 -5.45
C LEU A 35 -27.30 -20.06 -5.34
N PHE A 36 -27.71 -18.81 -5.13
CA PHE A 36 -26.78 -17.69 -4.91
C PHE A 36 -25.93 -17.84 -3.63
N THR A 37 -26.54 -18.37 -2.56
CA THR A 37 -25.78 -18.65 -1.32
C THR A 37 -24.72 -19.72 -1.55
N VAL A 38 -25.03 -20.78 -2.31
CA VAL A 38 -24.08 -21.85 -2.64
C VAL A 38 -22.97 -21.31 -3.56
N ILE A 39 -23.31 -20.52 -4.57
CA ILE A 39 -22.31 -19.91 -5.47
C ILE A 39 -21.39 -18.96 -4.68
N ALA A 40 -21.92 -18.12 -3.82
CA ALA A 40 -21.14 -17.23 -2.97
C ALA A 40 -20.19 -18.01 -2.05
N ALA A 41 -20.68 -19.08 -1.42
CA ALA A 41 -19.87 -19.96 -0.58
C ALA A 41 -18.74 -20.65 -1.37
N ILE A 42 -18.99 -21.09 -2.60
CA ILE A 42 -17.99 -21.67 -3.50
C ILE A 42 -16.95 -20.63 -3.88
N ILE A 43 -17.36 -19.41 -4.23
CA ILE A 43 -16.44 -18.33 -4.58
C ILE A 43 -15.53 -17.99 -3.38
N ILE A 44 -16.08 -17.86 -2.18
CA ILE A 44 -15.33 -17.63 -0.96
C ILE A 44 -14.35 -18.79 -0.68
N ALA A 45 -14.80 -20.04 -0.84
CA ALA A 45 -13.95 -21.21 -0.64
C ALA A 45 -12.80 -21.25 -1.67
N VAL A 46 -13.05 -20.92 -2.94
CA VAL A 46 -12.03 -20.84 -3.98
C VAL A 46 -11.02 -19.75 -3.69
N ILE A 47 -11.47 -18.57 -3.24
CA ILE A 47 -10.59 -17.48 -2.83
C ILE A 47 -9.73 -17.91 -1.63
N LEU A 48 -10.32 -18.53 -0.60
CA LEU A 48 -9.57 -19.01 0.56
C LEU A 48 -8.57 -20.11 0.21
N VAL A 49 -8.92 -21.01 -0.71
CA VAL A 49 -8.01 -22.06 -1.19
C VAL A 49 -6.89 -21.49 -2.05
N SER A 50 -7.19 -20.55 -2.96
CA SER A 50 -6.15 -19.91 -3.78
C SER A 50 -5.16 -19.12 -2.92
N VAL A 51 -5.66 -18.32 -1.97
CA VAL A 51 -4.81 -17.63 -0.99
C VAL A 51 -3.96 -18.61 -0.18
N SER A 52 -4.55 -19.72 0.28
CA SER A 52 -3.82 -20.74 1.05
C SER A 52 -2.79 -21.51 0.21
N LEU A 53 -3.06 -21.75 -1.08
CA LEU A 53 -2.12 -22.39 -2.00
C LEU A 53 -0.97 -21.46 -2.37
N GLU A 54 -1.22 -20.20 -2.62
CA GLU A 54 -0.16 -19.21 -2.86
C GLU A 54 0.75 -19.09 -1.64
N PHE A 55 0.22 -18.99 -0.43
CA PHE A 55 1.03 -18.96 0.79
C PHE A 55 1.82 -20.26 1.06
N ASN A 56 1.36 -21.44 0.61
CA ASN A 56 2.13 -22.68 0.75
C ASN A 56 3.25 -22.82 -0.30
N ILE A 57 3.10 -22.25 -1.50
CA ILE A 57 4.16 -22.23 -2.51
C ILE A 57 5.37 -21.40 -2.02
N PHE A 58 5.15 -20.40 -1.16
CA PHE A 58 6.23 -19.60 -0.56
C PHE A 58 7.03 -20.34 0.50
N LYS A 59 6.50 -21.41 1.08
CA LYS A 59 7.17 -22.19 2.13
C LYS A 59 8.29 -23.07 1.60
N ASP A 60 8.23 -23.49 0.37
CA ASP A 60 9.14 -24.50 -0.18
C ASP A 60 10.41 -23.94 -0.87
N ASN A 61 10.49 -22.60 -1.08
CA ASN A 61 11.66 -21.97 -1.69
C ASN A 61 12.57 -21.22 -0.70
N ALA A 62 12.29 -21.24 0.60
CA ALA A 62 13.05 -20.50 1.61
C ALA A 62 14.09 -21.41 2.31
N THR A 63 15.09 -21.88 1.57
CA THR A 63 16.37 -22.30 2.20
C THR A 63 17.26 -21.07 2.51
N ASN A 64 16.73 -19.89 2.40
CA ASN A 64 17.43 -18.62 2.53
C ASN A 64 17.11 -18.00 3.89
N SER A 65 18.12 -17.71 4.69
CA SER A 65 18.00 -17.20 6.06
C SER A 65 17.34 -15.82 6.10
N VAL A 66 16.02 -15.80 6.20
CA VAL A 66 15.27 -14.59 6.58
C VAL A 66 15.33 -14.49 8.10
N SER A 67 15.88 -13.40 8.62
CA SER A 67 15.98 -13.12 10.04
C SER A 67 15.03 -11.98 10.40
N ILE A 68 13.88 -12.31 11.01
CA ILE A 68 12.90 -11.33 11.45
C ILE A 68 13.00 -11.18 12.96
N PRO A 69 13.40 -10.01 13.47
CA PRO A 69 13.38 -9.74 14.92
C PRO A 69 11.98 -9.87 15.51
N ASN A 70 11.91 -10.31 16.75
CA ASN A 70 10.67 -10.45 17.49
C ASN A 70 10.86 -9.90 18.93
N PRO A 71 10.23 -8.76 19.29
CA PRO A 71 9.34 -7.93 18.47
C PRO A 71 10.06 -7.20 17.34
N PHE A 72 9.31 -6.88 16.26
CA PHE A 72 9.86 -6.13 15.13
C PHE A 72 10.00 -4.65 15.49
N PRO A 73 11.16 -4.01 15.21
CA PRO A 73 11.40 -2.61 15.48
C PRO A 73 10.46 -1.67 14.73
N TRP A 74 10.32 -0.47 15.27
CA TRP A 74 9.53 0.61 14.72
C TRP A 74 10.42 1.78 14.35
N GLY A 75 10.34 2.24 13.11
CA GLY A 75 11.08 3.39 12.62
C GLY A 75 12.59 3.18 12.43
N SER A 76 13.04 1.93 12.30
CA SER A 76 14.45 1.61 12.10
C SER A 76 14.62 0.54 11.03
N PHE A 77 15.71 0.62 10.28
CA PHE A 77 16.07 -0.43 9.31
C PHE A 77 16.56 -1.69 10.01
N VAL A 78 16.10 -2.82 9.50
CA VAL A 78 16.52 -4.16 9.94
C VAL A 78 16.96 -4.95 8.72
N LYS A 79 18.13 -5.56 8.77
CA LYS A 79 18.55 -6.54 7.77
C LYS A 79 17.70 -7.79 7.94
N ILE A 80 16.88 -8.11 6.95
CA ILE A 80 15.93 -9.23 6.99
C ILE A 80 16.41 -10.43 6.17
N SER A 81 17.41 -10.24 5.30
CA SER A 81 17.96 -11.33 4.48
C SER A 81 19.39 -11.02 4.06
N ASP A 82 20.23 -12.06 3.96
CA ASP A 82 21.56 -12.03 3.36
C ASP A 82 21.56 -12.57 1.92
N ASN A 83 20.40 -12.81 1.33
CA ASN A 83 20.30 -13.36 -0.01
C ASN A 83 20.74 -12.35 -1.06
N ASN A 84 21.26 -12.86 -2.16
CA ASN A 84 21.48 -12.07 -3.36
C ASN A 84 20.16 -11.88 -4.12
N PHE A 85 19.72 -10.62 -4.27
CA PHE A 85 18.53 -10.21 -5.02
C PHE A 85 18.87 -9.75 -6.45
N GLY A 86 20.02 -10.13 -6.98
CA GLY A 86 20.52 -9.72 -8.27
C GLY A 86 21.53 -8.57 -8.16
N ASN A 87 22.01 -8.07 -9.31
CA ASN A 87 23.01 -7.00 -9.36
C ASN A 87 22.39 -5.59 -9.30
N GLN A 88 21.10 -5.50 -9.01
CA GLN A 88 20.35 -4.26 -8.98
C GLN A 88 20.03 -3.90 -7.53
N ILE A 89 20.07 -2.62 -7.23
CA ILE A 89 19.58 -2.07 -5.96
C ILE A 89 18.19 -1.56 -6.22
N HIS A 90 17.22 -2.09 -5.47
CA HIS A 90 15.83 -1.73 -5.65
C HIS A 90 15.23 -1.19 -4.35
N PHE A 91 14.65 -0.01 -4.43
CA PHE A 91 13.86 0.62 -3.37
C PHE A 91 12.38 0.32 -3.62
N TYR A 92 11.74 -0.37 -2.69
CA TYR A 92 10.29 -0.62 -2.70
C TYR A 92 9.64 0.25 -1.65
N TRP A 93 8.91 1.26 -2.11
CA TRP A 93 8.14 2.16 -1.27
C TRP A 93 6.66 1.78 -1.28
N ILE A 94 6.15 1.30 -0.17
CA ILE A 94 4.75 0.91 -0.01
C ILE A 94 4.09 1.80 1.05
N SER A 95 3.03 2.51 0.66
CA SER A 95 2.34 3.46 1.52
C SER A 95 0.86 3.59 1.12
N TRP A 96 0.19 4.64 1.54
CA TRP A 96 -1.14 5.06 1.09
C TRP A 96 -1.18 6.58 0.99
N TYR A 97 -2.11 7.12 0.17
CA TYR A 97 -2.06 8.54 -0.22
C TYR A 97 -2.14 9.50 0.97
N GLY A 98 -2.94 9.20 1.98
CA GLY A 98 -3.11 10.06 3.14
C GLY A 98 -2.17 9.78 4.32
N CYS A 99 -1.18 8.90 4.18
CA CYS A 99 -0.34 8.46 5.29
C CYS A 99 0.55 9.59 5.84
N PRO A 100 0.43 9.99 7.12
CA PRO A 100 1.30 11.01 7.69
C PRO A 100 2.75 10.53 7.82
N ILE A 101 2.96 9.26 8.14
CA ILE A 101 4.29 8.63 8.18
C ILE A 101 4.90 8.62 6.77
N GLY A 102 4.08 8.24 5.77
CA GLY A 102 4.50 8.26 4.37
C GLY A 102 4.87 9.67 3.91
N ALA A 103 4.07 10.67 4.25
CA ALA A 103 4.35 12.05 3.94
C ALA A 103 5.70 12.50 4.54
N ALA A 104 5.91 12.32 5.83
CA ALA A 104 7.13 12.72 6.51
C ALA A 104 8.38 12.01 5.99
N ASN A 105 8.33 10.68 5.87
CA ASN A 105 9.47 9.88 5.40
C ASN A 105 9.82 10.16 3.93
N SER A 106 8.84 10.61 3.12
CA SER A 106 9.05 10.85 1.69
C SER A 106 10.17 11.84 1.39
N TRP A 107 10.44 12.79 2.29
CA TRP A 107 11.48 13.80 2.10
C TRP A 107 12.90 13.21 2.09
N GLY A 108 13.26 12.46 3.14
CA GLY A 108 14.56 11.80 3.22
C GLY A 108 14.72 10.71 2.16
N LEU A 109 13.65 9.98 1.87
CA LEU A 109 13.64 8.99 0.79
C LEU A 109 13.90 9.65 -0.57
N TYR A 110 13.20 10.74 -0.88
CA TYR A 110 13.41 11.48 -2.12
C TYR A 110 14.87 11.93 -2.28
N LEU A 111 15.46 12.50 -1.22
CA LEU A 111 16.86 12.95 -1.24
C LEU A 111 17.81 11.79 -1.53
N ALA A 112 17.65 10.66 -0.85
CA ALA A 112 18.48 9.48 -1.05
C ALA A 112 18.31 8.88 -2.46
N VAL A 113 17.07 8.71 -2.92
CA VAL A 113 16.79 8.16 -4.26
C VAL A 113 17.34 9.09 -5.36
N GLN A 114 17.21 10.41 -5.19
CA GLN A 114 17.68 11.39 -6.19
C GLN A 114 19.19 11.33 -6.41
N GLU A 115 19.98 10.97 -5.40
CA GLU A 115 21.45 10.79 -5.57
C GLU A 115 21.79 9.68 -6.56
N HIS A 116 20.96 8.67 -6.67
CA HIS A 116 21.15 7.50 -7.54
C HIS A 116 20.29 7.56 -8.81
N ILE A 117 19.10 8.14 -8.72
CA ILE A 117 18.10 8.24 -9.79
C ILE A 117 17.64 9.70 -9.92
N PRO A 118 18.43 10.58 -10.59
CA PRO A 118 18.11 12.01 -10.70
C PRO A 118 16.75 12.31 -11.35
N SER A 119 16.25 11.41 -12.21
CA SER A 119 14.95 11.55 -12.88
C SER A 119 13.76 11.49 -11.91
N ILE A 120 13.92 11.01 -10.67
CA ILE A 120 12.85 10.99 -9.66
C ILE A 120 12.23 12.38 -9.45
N SER A 121 12.99 13.46 -9.70
CA SER A 121 12.51 14.83 -9.54
C SER A 121 11.37 15.21 -10.48
N SER A 122 11.18 14.48 -11.58
CA SER A 122 10.04 14.66 -12.50
C SER A 122 8.83 13.79 -12.16
N ASP A 123 8.99 12.84 -11.21
CA ASP A 123 8.00 11.83 -10.86
C ASP A 123 7.45 11.99 -9.44
N ILE A 124 7.41 13.22 -8.95
CA ILE A 124 6.85 13.56 -7.64
C ILE A 124 5.68 14.53 -7.76
N THR A 125 4.75 14.41 -6.81
CA THR A 125 3.69 15.40 -6.58
C THR A 125 3.72 15.79 -5.11
N LEU A 126 3.75 17.11 -4.81
CA LEU A 126 3.62 17.57 -3.42
C LEU A 126 2.23 17.26 -2.91
N HIS A 127 2.16 16.74 -1.69
CA HIS A 127 0.93 16.23 -1.10
C HIS A 127 0.92 16.45 0.41
N THR A 128 -0.27 16.46 1.03
CA THR A 128 -0.44 16.45 2.47
C THR A 128 -1.14 15.17 2.92
N SER A 129 -0.83 14.70 4.12
CA SER A 129 -1.53 13.57 4.72
C SER A 129 -3.03 13.85 4.94
N ASP A 130 -3.79 12.81 5.28
CA ASP A 130 -5.21 12.91 5.62
C ASP A 130 -5.45 13.97 6.71
N PRO A 131 -6.26 15.02 6.46
CA PRO A 131 -6.55 16.05 7.43
C PRO A 131 -7.39 15.55 8.63
N THR A 132 -7.87 14.31 8.59
CA THR A 132 -8.66 13.67 9.66
C THR A 132 -7.88 12.64 10.48
N ASP A 133 -6.60 12.38 10.11
CA ASP A 133 -5.72 11.48 10.84
C ASP A 133 -5.22 12.08 12.16
N SER A 134 -4.56 11.26 12.96
CA SER A 134 -3.92 11.65 14.22
C SER A 134 -2.77 12.67 14.05
N ALA A 135 -2.12 12.69 12.89
CA ALA A 135 -1.16 13.70 12.45
C ALA A 135 -1.65 14.34 11.14
N PRO A 136 -2.63 15.28 11.24
CA PRO A 136 -3.34 15.80 10.10
C PRO A 136 -2.50 16.78 9.26
N GLY A 137 -2.60 16.66 7.93
CA GLY A 137 -2.01 17.62 7.01
C GLY A 137 -0.49 17.64 7.00
N GLU A 138 0.16 16.53 7.37
CA GLU A 138 1.61 16.38 7.30
C GLU A 138 2.10 16.56 5.85
N PRO A 139 3.05 17.51 5.59
CA PRO A 139 3.55 17.74 4.24
C PRO A 139 4.45 16.63 3.77
N GLY A 140 4.32 16.25 2.51
CA GLY A 140 5.12 15.17 1.90
C GLY A 140 5.06 15.15 0.39
N MET A 141 5.52 14.05 -0.18
CA MET A 141 5.50 13.78 -1.60
C MET A 141 4.81 12.45 -1.89
N LEU A 142 4.08 12.42 -2.99
CA LEU A 142 3.71 11.19 -3.67
C LEU A 142 4.68 10.97 -4.84
N PHE A 143 5.14 9.75 -4.98
CA PHE A 143 5.93 9.30 -6.12
C PHE A 143 4.97 8.72 -7.16
N ASN A 144 5.07 9.17 -8.42
CA ASN A 144 4.04 8.91 -9.43
C ASN A 144 4.24 7.58 -10.19
N GLY A 145 5.28 6.81 -9.87
CA GLY A 145 5.53 5.52 -10.52
C GLY A 145 6.93 4.98 -10.31
N ASP A 146 7.30 4.08 -11.22
CA ASP A 146 8.59 3.43 -11.21
C ASP A 146 9.61 4.24 -11.99
N VAL A 147 10.79 4.43 -11.43
CA VAL A 147 11.92 5.09 -12.09
C VAL A 147 13.20 4.29 -11.92
N SER A 148 14.13 4.44 -12.86
CA SER A 148 15.41 3.75 -12.79
C SER A 148 16.56 4.55 -13.41
N ASN A 149 17.78 4.26 -12.96
CA ASN A 149 19.00 4.77 -13.55
C ASN A 149 20.15 3.76 -13.33
N GLY A 150 20.67 3.19 -14.41
CA GLY A 150 21.71 2.16 -14.32
C GLY A 150 21.23 0.93 -13.53
N ASN A 151 21.92 0.64 -12.41
CA ASN A 151 21.57 -0.49 -11.55
C ASN A 151 20.59 -0.13 -10.42
N TYR A 152 20.10 1.10 -10.36
CA TYR A 152 19.18 1.56 -9.33
C TYR A 152 17.75 1.59 -9.85
N TYR A 153 16.83 1.06 -9.07
CA TYR A 153 15.41 1.00 -9.35
C TYR A 153 14.63 1.50 -8.14
N PHE A 154 13.59 2.25 -8.38
CA PHE A 154 12.67 2.72 -7.36
C PHE A 154 11.25 2.43 -7.82
N SER A 155 10.48 1.77 -6.98
CA SER A 155 9.06 1.50 -7.19
C SER A 155 8.26 2.07 -6.04
N ALA A 156 7.20 2.81 -6.33
CA ALA A 156 6.28 3.34 -5.35
C ALA A 156 4.88 2.77 -5.55
N TYR A 157 4.34 2.18 -4.49
CA TYR A 157 3.00 1.62 -4.50
C TYR A 157 2.15 2.17 -3.36
N TYR A 158 0.92 2.59 -3.69
CA TYR A 158 -0.05 3.11 -2.74
C TYR A 158 -1.27 2.20 -2.66
N MET A 159 -1.48 1.60 -1.48
CA MET A 159 -2.53 0.60 -1.24
C MET A 159 -3.93 1.21 -1.16
N TYR A 160 -4.04 2.41 -0.58
CA TYR A 160 -5.31 3.05 -0.28
C TYR A 160 -5.34 4.50 -0.76
N ASN A 161 -6.56 5.03 -0.88
CA ASN A 161 -6.81 6.44 -1.16
C ASN A 161 -6.45 7.35 0.03
N GLN A 162 -6.70 8.67 -0.10
CA GLN A 162 -6.42 9.71 0.90
C GLN A 162 -7.01 9.38 2.29
N TYR A 163 -8.18 8.74 2.37
CA TYR A 163 -8.92 8.51 3.60
C TYR A 163 -8.91 7.04 4.04
N HIS A 164 -8.06 6.21 3.49
CA HIS A 164 -7.97 4.75 3.67
C HIS A 164 -9.33 4.05 3.81
N ASN A 165 -10.32 4.50 3.05
CA ASN A 165 -11.67 3.93 2.97
C ASN A 165 -12.00 3.31 1.60
N ALA A 166 -11.06 3.38 0.67
CA ALA A 166 -11.13 2.76 -0.66
C ALA A 166 -9.71 2.44 -1.15
N THR A 167 -9.61 1.58 -2.19
CA THR A 167 -8.36 1.42 -2.97
C THR A 167 -8.05 2.72 -3.72
N THR A 168 -6.86 2.84 -4.27
CA THR A 168 -6.49 3.97 -5.15
C THR A 168 -7.36 4.07 -6.40
N ALA A 169 -7.93 2.95 -6.86
CA ALA A 169 -8.90 2.89 -7.95
C ALA A 169 -10.33 3.28 -7.54
N GLY A 170 -10.56 3.61 -6.25
CA GLY A 170 -11.86 4.05 -5.74
C GLY A 170 -12.81 2.94 -5.30
N THR A 171 -12.37 1.68 -5.24
CA THR A 171 -13.19 0.58 -4.71
C THR A 171 -13.32 0.71 -3.19
N PRO A 172 -14.54 0.85 -2.63
CA PRO A 172 -14.73 1.01 -1.19
C PRO A 172 -14.22 -0.18 -0.38
N ILE A 173 -13.67 0.07 0.80
CA ILE A 173 -13.12 -0.93 1.71
C ILE A 173 -13.78 -0.78 3.07
N SER A 174 -14.27 -1.87 3.66
CA SER A 174 -14.73 -1.89 5.05
C SER A 174 -13.55 -1.89 6.03
N GLY A 175 -13.69 -1.22 7.20
CA GLY A 175 -12.59 -1.03 8.13
C GLY A 175 -11.92 -2.30 8.66
N ASN A 176 -12.62 -3.44 8.70
CA ASN A 176 -12.07 -4.74 9.06
C ASN A 176 -11.43 -5.49 7.88
N GLN A 177 -11.49 -4.96 6.66
CA GLN A 177 -10.91 -5.52 5.44
C GLN A 177 -9.65 -4.78 4.98
N LEU A 178 -9.32 -3.63 5.58
CA LEU A 178 -8.20 -2.80 5.14
C LEU A 178 -6.90 -3.60 5.03
N VAL A 179 -6.55 -4.38 6.05
CA VAL A 179 -5.31 -5.19 6.04
C VAL A 179 -5.34 -6.22 4.91
N SER A 180 -6.43 -6.98 4.75
CA SER A 180 -6.53 -8.02 3.72
C SER A 180 -6.55 -7.45 2.31
N VAL A 181 -7.23 -6.34 2.08
CA VAL A 181 -7.24 -5.64 0.78
C VAL A 181 -5.85 -5.05 0.49
N GLY A 182 -5.20 -4.39 1.46
CA GLY A 182 -3.85 -3.89 1.28
C GLY A 182 -2.84 -4.98 0.92
N LEU A 183 -2.93 -6.15 1.56
CA LEU A 183 -2.10 -7.31 1.20
C LEU A 183 -2.37 -7.80 -0.22
N GLN A 184 -3.64 -7.84 -0.63
CA GLN A 184 -4.02 -8.24 -1.99
C GLN A 184 -3.47 -7.25 -3.02
N GLU A 185 -3.58 -5.96 -2.77
CA GLU A 185 -3.06 -4.91 -3.63
C GLU A 185 -1.54 -5.02 -3.78
N VAL A 186 -0.79 -5.15 -2.67
CA VAL A 186 0.68 -5.34 -2.70
C VAL A 186 1.05 -6.64 -3.43
N ASN A 187 0.36 -7.75 -3.16
CA ASN A 187 0.66 -9.04 -3.80
C ASN A 187 0.39 -9.06 -5.31
N SER A 188 -0.52 -8.22 -5.79
CA SER A 188 -0.81 -8.10 -7.22
C SER A 188 0.23 -7.27 -7.99
N THR A 189 1.02 -6.45 -7.31
CA THR A 189 1.89 -5.44 -7.90
C THR A 189 3.36 -5.72 -7.62
N GLU A 190 3.69 -6.12 -6.39
CA GLU A 190 5.05 -6.28 -5.93
C GLU A 190 5.56 -7.73 -6.05
N PRO A 191 6.89 -7.93 -6.16
CA PRO A 191 7.47 -9.28 -6.14
C PRO A 191 7.06 -10.09 -4.91
N SER A 192 6.95 -11.39 -5.05
CA SER A 192 6.49 -12.30 -4.00
C SER A 192 7.30 -12.20 -2.70
N PHE A 193 8.60 -11.94 -2.77
CA PHE A 193 9.43 -11.71 -1.59
C PHE A 193 8.93 -10.49 -0.80
N ILE A 194 8.67 -9.36 -1.48
CA ILE A 194 8.22 -8.11 -0.85
C ILE A 194 6.87 -8.29 -0.17
N SER A 195 5.89 -8.85 -0.89
CA SER A 195 4.54 -9.10 -0.34
C SER A 195 4.58 -10.09 0.83
N SER A 196 5.43 -11.14 0.76
CA SER A 196 5.62 -12.10 1.84
C SER A 196 6.24 -11.46 3.09
N MET A 197 7.21 -10.56 2.93
CA MET A 197 7.82 -9.85 4.07
C MET A 197 6.82 -8.91 4.73
N ILE A 198 6.04 -8.16 3.97
CA ILE A 198 4.98 -7.30 4.50
C ILE A 198 3.94 -8.14 5.25
N TYR A 199 3.47 -9.24 4.66
CA TYR A 199 2.55 -10.16 5.32
C TYR A 199 3.12 -10.65 6.66
N THR A 200 4.32 -11.21 6.66
CA THR A 200 4.91 -11.83 7.85
C THR A 200 5.20 -10.79 8.94
N ILE A 201 5.82 -9.67 8.56
CA ILE A 201 6.26 -8.66 9.54
C ILE A 201 5.07 -7.89 10.10
N GLN A 202 4.17 -7.40 9.24
CA GLN A 202 3.09 -6.54 9.70
C GLN A 202 1.90 -7.29 10.30
N THR A 203 1.64 -8.53 9.88
CA THR A 203 0.43 -9.24 10.31
C THR A 203 0.67 -10.42 11.24
N GLN A 204 1.91 -10.88 11.39
CA GLN A 204 2.23 -12.09 12.17
C GLN A 204 3.30 -11.84 13.23
N THR A 205 4.20 -10.88 13.02
CA THR A 205 5.28 -10.61 13.97
C THR A 205 4.83 -9.56 14.99
N PRO A 206 5.02 -9.81 16.30
CA PRO A 206 4.80 -8.78 17.33
C PRO A 206 5.50 -7.47 17.01
N SER A 207 4.79 -6.35 17.17
CA SER A 207 5.37 -5.02 16.98
C SER A 207 5.97 -4.50 18.29
N GLN A 208 7.10 -3.81 18.19
CA GLN A 208 7.73 -3.13 19.34
C GLN A 208 6.80 -2.08 19.98
N THR A 209 5.87 -1.50 19.20
CA THR A 209 4.89 -0.52 19.71
C THR A 209 3.71 -1.16 20.44
N SER A 210 3.55 -2.48 20.34
CA SER A 210 2.43 -3.19 20.93
C SER A 210 2.71 -3.57 22.38
N SER A 211 1.94 -3.05 23.30
CA SER A 211 1.98 -3.45 24.72
C SER A 211 1.45 -4.86 24.97
N THR A 212 0.71 -5.44 24.03
CA THR A 212 0.09 -6.77 24.13
C THR A 212 0.85 -7.84 23.36
N GLY A 213 1.93 -7.49 22.64
CA GLY A 213 2.64 -8.38 21.76
C GLY A 213 1.89 -8.71 20.46
N ALA A 214 0.91 -7.88 20.09
CA ALA A 214 0.18 -8.04 18.84
C ALA A 214 1.01 -7.53 17.63
N PRO A 215 0.75 -8.05 16.41
CA PRO A 215 1.25 -7.47 15.19
C PRO A 215 0.71 -6.03 14.99
N ILE A 216 1.39 -5.24 14.15
CA ILE A 216 0.97 -3.87 13.88
C ILE A 216 -0.33 -3.80 13.05
N ALA A 217 -0.58 -4.79 12.20
CA ALA A 217 -1.72 -4.86 11.30
C ALA A 217 -2.39 -6.25 11.33
N PRO A 218 -3.07 -6.62 12.43
CA PRO A 218 -3.72 -7.93 12.54
C PRO A 218 -4.88 -8.04 11.55
N ILE A 219 -4.91 -9.15 10.79
CA ILE A 219 -5.92 -9.39 9.76
C ILE A 219 -7.32 -9.53 10.39
N GLY A 220 -8.31 -8.88 9.78
CA GLY A 220 -9.72 -8.96 10.19
C GLY A 220 -10.09 -8.08 11.40
N ALA A 221 -9.12 -7.44 12.04
CA ALA A 221 -9.37 -6.48 13.10
C ALA A 221 -9.78 -5.12 12.52
N SER A 222 -10.80 -4.50 13.12
CA SER A 222 -11.25 -3.17 12.71
C SER A 222 -10.30 -2.08 13.22
N GLY A 223 -10.07 -1.05 12.41
CA GLY A 223 -9.22 0.08 12.74
C GLY A 223 -7.73 -0.15 12.50
N TYR A 224 -7.35 -1.30 11.93
CA TYR A 224 -5.99 -1.60 11.52
C TYR A 224 -5.86 -1.56 10.00
N HIS A 225 -4.70 -1.13 9.53
CA HIS A 225 -4.31 -1.11 8.12
C HIS A 225 -2.81 -1.40 8.01
N LEU A 226 -2.33 -1.71 6.80
CA LEU A 226 -0.89 -1.82 6.57
C LEU A 226 -0.23 -0.46 6.68
N VAL A 227 0.93 -0.42 7.34
CA VAL A 227 1.67 0.82 7.57
C VAL A 227 2.72 1.05 6.48
N THR A 228 3.14 2.30 6.33
CA THR A 228 4.20 2.69 5.42
C THR A 228 5.47 1.90 5.67
N THR A 229 6.06 1.41 4.58
CA THR A 229 7.22 0.52 4.56
C THR A 229 8.19 0.91 3.46
N LEU A 230 9.47 0.87 3.77
CA LEU A 230 10.55 0.91 2.80
C LEU A 230 11.34 -0.40 2.86
N ILE A 231 11.49 -1.06 1.72
CA ILE A 231 12.35 -2.24 1.57
C ILE A 231 13.44 -1.90 0.55
N ILE A 232 14.69 -2.20 0.88
CA ILE A 232 15.82 -2.00 -0.03
C ILE A 232 16.49 -3.35 -0.23
N THR A 233 16.61 -3.79 -1.48
CA THR A 233 17.24 -5.06 -1.85
C THR A 233 18.44 -4.83 -2.75
N GLY A 234 19.39 -5.75 -2.70
CA GLY A 234 20.58 -5.71 -3.55
C GLY A 234 21.35 -7.03 -3.54
N PRO A 235 22.55 -7.07 -4.14
CA PRO A 235 23.37 -8.28 -4.20
C PRO A 235 23.75 -8.83 -2.82
N ASN A 236 23.86 -8.00 -1.78
CA ASN A 236 24.30 -8.40 -0.45
C ASN A 236 23.17 -8.47 0.59
N GLY A 237 21.90 -8.48 0.16
CA GLY A 237 20.80 -8.69 1.09
C GLY A 237 19.58 -7.80 0.88
N ALA A 238 18.75 -7.79 1.94
CA ALA A 238 17.56 -6.94 2.01
C ALA A 238 17.42 -6.33 3.40
N TYR A 239 17.01 -5.06 3.43
CA TYR A 239 16.64 -4.33 4.63
C TYR A 239 15.17 -3.91 4.55
N TYR A 240 14.54 -3.87 5.71
CA TYR A 240 13.12 -3.52 5.88
C TYR A 240 12.98 -2.48 6.98
N MET A 241 12.20 -1.44 6.74
CA MET A 241 11.79 -0.46 7.73
C MET A 241 10.28 -0.26 7.65
N GLN A 242 9.61 -0.13 8.79
CA GLN A 242 8.21 0.28 8.89
C GLN A 242 8.03 1.37 9.94
N GLY A 243 7.07 2.23 9.73
CA GLY A 243 6.81 3.34 10.65
C GLY A 243 7.62 4.60 10.35
N PRO A 244 7.57 5.61 11.25
CA PRO A 244 8.25 6.88 11.06
C PRO A 244 9.76 6.73 11.31
N ALA A 245 10.57 7.24 10.41
CA ALA A 245 12.03 7.27 10.56
C ALA A 245 12.48 8.25 11.66
N PHE A 246 11.64 9.22 12.00
CA PHE A 246 11.87 10.23 13.03
C PHE A 246 10.54 10.68 13.63
N ASN A 247 10.59 11.44 14.72
CA ASN A 247 9.37 11.99 15.32
C ASN A 247 8.74 13.04 14.37
N LEU A 248 7.48 12.85 13.98
CA LEU A 248 6.77 13.78 13.09
C LEU A 248 6.73 15.22 13.64
N ALA A 249 6.68 15.38 14.97
CA ALA A 249 6.75 16.70 15.60
C ALA A 249 8.05 17.46 15.29
N ASP A 250 9.13 16.76 14.95
CA ASP A 250 10.42 17.40 14.64
C ASP A 250 10.38 18.15 13.30
N LEU A 251 9.49 17.75 12.37
CA LEU A 251 9.22 18.51 11.15
C LEU A 251 8.45 19.81 11.41
N THR A 252 7.54 19.79 12.37
CA THR A 252 6.67 20.93 12.69
C THR A 252 7.36 21.96 13.58
N THR A 253 8.42 21.59 14.29
CA THR A 253 9.16 22.49 15.19
C THR A 253 10.22 23.30 14.47
N ASP A 254 10.61 22.98 13.24
CA ASP A 254 11.50 23.83 12.46
C ASP A 254 10.73 25.06 11.96
N PRO A 255 11.10 26.29 12.41
CA PRO A 255 10.39 27.51 12.03
C PRO A 255 10.40 27.77 10.51
N SER A 256 11.39 27.27 9.78
CA SER A 256 11.49 27.40 8.33
C SER A 256 10.47 26.54 7.60
N VAL A 257 10.10 25.40 8.18
CA VAL A 257 9.06 24.49 7.67
C VAL A 257 7.69 24.99 8.11
N ALA A 258 7.51 25.23 9.40
CA ALA A 258 6.23 25.59 10.00
C ALA A 258 5.66 26.91 9.43
N SER A 259 6.50 27.94 9.23
CA SER A 259 6.03 29.24 8.78
C SER A 259 5.63 29.29 7.31
N ASN A 260 6.24 28.44 6.46
CA ASN A 260 6.05 28.51 5.02
C ASN A 260 5.08 27.45 4.46
N TYR A 261 4.83 26.36 5.20
CA TYR A 261 4.10 25.20 4.68
C TYR A 261 2.85 24.83 5.49
N LEU A 262 2.87 24.89 6.82
CA LEU A 262 1.77 24.41 7.65
C LEU A 262 0.64 25.44 7.85
N ASN A 263 0.91 26.74 7.70
CA ASN A 263 -0.05 27.82 7.92
C ASN A 263 -0.61 28.43 6.64
N SER A 264 -0.27 27.90 5.47
CA SER A 264 -0.74 28.47 4.22
C SER A 264 -1.94 27.68 3.69
N PRO A 265 -3.14 28.32 3.55
CA PRO A 265 -4.21 27.75 2.72
C PRO A 265 -3.78 27.58 1.25
N ALA A 266 -2.58 28.03 0.93
CA ALA A 266 -1.97 28.00 -0.39
C ALA A 266 -1.11 26.75 -0.63
N TYR A 267 -1.05 25.75 0.26
CA TYR A 267 -0.28 24.53 -0.03
C TYR A 267 -0.77 23.85 -1.33
N GLU A 268 -2.07 23.86 -1.57
CA GLU A 268 -2.65 23.39 -2.85
C GLU A 268 -2.39 24.35 -4.04
N SER A 269 -2.07 25.62 -3.78
CA SER A 269 -1.83 26.63 -4.81
C SER A 269 -0.36 26.99 -5.01
N TYR A 270 0.52 26.64 -4.09
CA TYR A 270 1.96 26.77 -4.28
C TYR A 270 2.46 25.61 -5.14
N VAL A 271 2.52 25.82 -6.42
CA VAL A 271 3.46 25.15 -7.32
C VAL A 271 4.86 25.63 -6.92
N LEU A 272 5.33 25.22 -5.76
CA LEU A 272 6.74 25.32 -5.43
C LEU A 272 7.46 24.47 -6.47
N SER A 273 8.39 25.08 -7.22
CA SER A 273 9.24 24.24 -8.04
C SER A 273 9.86 23.19 -7.10
N PRO A 274 9.89 21.91 -7.47
CA PRO A 274 10.50 20.85 -6.65
C PRO A 274 11.86 21.26 -6.08
N ASN A 275 12.64 22.03 -6.84
CA ASN A 275 13.95 22.55 -6.45
C ASN A 275 13.93 23.54 -5.27
N SER A 276 12.89 24.34 -5.07
CA SER A 276 12.81 25.28 -3.94
C SER A 276 12.43 24.58 -2.63
N VAL A 277 11.51 23.62 -2.69
CA VAL A 277 11.17 22.75 -1.56
C VAL A 277 12.39 21.92 -1.17
N TYR A 278 13.02 21.31 -2.15
CA TYR A 278 14.26 20.52 -2.00
C TYR A 278 15.37 21.31 -1.29
N SER A 279 15.61 22.57 -1.68
CA SER A 279 16.67 23.39 -1.08
C SER A 279 16.44 23.64 0.41
N ASN A 280 15.18 23.69 0.85
CA ASN A 280 14.84 23.93 2.24
C ASN A 280 14.88 22.63 3.04
N MET A 281 14.32 21.53 2.50
CA MET A 281 14.22 20.26 3.22
C MET A 281 15.57 19.60 3.51
N LYS A 282 16.55 19.74 2.62
CA LYS A 282 17.90 19.22 2.86
C LYS A 282 18.66 19.90 4.01
N ASN A 283 18.15 21.00 4.56
CA ASN A 283 18.71 21.67 5.72
C ASN A 283 18.07 21.23 7.05
N ILE A 284 17.07 20.35 7.01
CA ILE A 284 16.39 19.83 8.19
C ILE A 284 17.14 18.57 8.66
N GLY A 285 17.70 18.63 9.86
CA GLY A 285 18.60 17.60 10.39
C GLY A 285 18.02 16.19 10.32
N VAL A 286 16.77 15.98 10.81
CA VAL A 286 16.12 14.66 10.83
C VAL A 286 15.89 14.09 9.43
N ILE A 287 15.67 14.94 8.42
CA ILE A 287 15.51 14.51 7.02
C ILE A 287 16.86 14.06 6.45
N THR A 288 17.93 14.83 6.72
CA THR A 288 19.29 14.48 6.24
C THR A 288 19.86 13.29 6.97
N ASP A 289 19.54 13.11 8.24
CA ASP A 289 19.92 11.92 9.01
C ASP A 289 19.26 10.67 8.43
N TYR A 290 17.96 10.72 8.12
CA TYR A 290 17.26 9.62 7.49
C TYR A 290 17.78 9.33 6.06
N MET A 291 18.06 10.37 5.26
CA MET A 291 18.74 10.21 3.97
C MET A 291 20.07 9.48 4.13
N GLY A 292 20.88 9.88 5.12
CA GLY A 292 22.18 9.27 5.43
C GLY A 292 22.06 7.80 5.84
N GLU A 293 21.01 7.45 6.60
CA GLU A 293 20.71 6.07 6.96
C GLU A 293 20.38 5.24 5.72
N ILE A 294 19.49 5.74 4.82
CA ILE A 294 19.17 5.06 3.56
C ILE A 294 20.44 4.84 2.72
N ASN A 295 21.30 5.85 2.58
CA ASN A 295 22.53 5.73 1.82
C ASN A 295 23.52 4.71 2.44
N THR A 296 23.54 4.59 3.75
CA THR A 296 24.29 3.53 4.44
C THR A 296 23.75 2.14 4.05
N ILE A 297 22.43 1.96 4.08
CA ILE A 297 21.78 0.70 3.67
C ILE A 297 22.06 0.39 2.20
N VAL A 298 22.03 1.39 1.31
CA VAL A 298 22.39 1.23 -0.11
C VAL A 298 23.83 0.70 -0.23
N GLY A 299 24.77 1.25 0.55
CA GLY A 299 26.15 0.75 0.63
C GLY A 299 26.23 -0.71 1.11
N ASP A 300 25.46 -1.08 2.10
CA ASP A 300 25.44 -2.42 2.69
C ASP A 300 24.88 -3.50 1.73
N VAL A 301 23.86 -3.15 0.92
CA VAL A 301 23.25 -4.09 -0.04
C VAL A 301 23.98 -4.13 -1.39
N SER A 302 24.91 -3.21 -1.65
CA SER A 302 25.63 -3.03 -2.93
C SER A 302 26.65 -4.12 -3.23
#